data_48779ca7c0179a1177b03a7a6b2d30ad
#
_entry.id   48779ca7c0179a1177b03a7a6b2d30ad
#
_cell.length_a   1.000
_cell.length_b   1.000
_cell.length_c   1.000
_cell.angle_alpha   90.00
_cell.angle_beta   90.00
_cell.angle_gamma   90.00
#
_symmetry.space_group_name_H-M   'P 1'
#
loop_
_entity.id
_entity.type
_entity.pdbx_description
1 polymer ?
#
loop_
_entity_poly.entity_id
_entity_poly.type
_entity_poly.pdbx_seq_one_letter_code
_entity_poly.pdbx_strand_id
1 'polypeptide(L)'
;LDIRAGDKVINKAVPNLVPTFSVALAQEYKGKCDWDDRWYASRKLDGVRCLAVVDENRVCTLYSRMGKELTTLNRVKEAIENTGIINHVFDGEICLLDENGNEDFQGVMKELRRKDHQIENPTFMIFDMIHKTEFDKGKSTDILSERLHTLRTWLGPRYETKETLRYL
;
A
#
# COMPACT_ATOMS: atom_id res chain seq x y z
N LEU A 1 14.84 -17.32 -23.22
CA LEU A 1 16.11 -17.06 -22.50
C LEU A 1 15.78 -16.39 -21.18
N ASP A 2 15.94 -17.10 -20.07
CA ASP A 2 15.84 -16.50 -18.72
C ASP A 2 17.21 -15.89 -18.39
N ILE A 3 17.33 -14.56 -18.55
CA ILE A 3 18.58 -13.84 -18.30
C ILE A 3 18.84 -13.59 -16.80
N ARG A 4 17.92 -13.94 -15.91
CA ARG A 4 17.99 -13.76 -14.45
C ARG A 4 18.48 -12.38 -14.01
N ALA A 5 18.15 -11.35 -14.80
CA ALA A 5 18.49 -9.97 -14.49
C ALA A 5 17.37 -9.36 -13.65
N GLY A 6 17.69 -8.91 -12.45
CA GLY A 6 16.75 -8.16 -11.62
C GLY A 6 16.60 -6.70 -12.08
N ASP A 7 15.53 -6.05 -11.65
CA ASP A 7 15.11 -4.69 -12.06
C ASP A 7 16.25 -3.66 -12.01
N LYS A 8 17.10 -3.74 -10.97
CA LYS A 8 18.28 -2.86 -10.84
C LYS A 8 19.28 -3.02 -11.97
N VAL A 9 19.49 -4.26 -12.45
CA VAL A 9 20.42 -4.54 -13.56
C VAL A 9 19.83 -4.06 -14.87
N ILE A 10 18.54 -4.29 -15.07
CA ILE A 10 17.81 -3.87 -16.25
C ILE A 10 17.80 -2.34 -16.32
N ASN A 11 17.44 -1.65 -15.24
CA ASN A 11 17.38 -0.19 -15.19
C ASN A 11 18.77 0.48 -15.23
N LYS A 12 19.85 -0.26 -14.92
CA LYS A 12 21.22 0.22 -15.13
C LYS A 12 21.58 0.24 -16.62
N ALA A 13 21.08 -0.74 -17.37
CA ALA A 13 21.31 -0.83 -18.82
C ALA A 13 20.39 0.09 -19.61
N VAL A 14 19.11 0.16 -19.25
CA VAL A 14 18.10 1.03 -19.84
C VAL A 14 17.35 1.75 -18.71
N PRO A 15 17.67 3.02 -18.46
CA PRO A 15 17.09 3.78 -17.36
C PRO A 15 15.56 3.81 -17.42
N ASN A 16 14.91 3.53 -16.28
CA ASN A 16 13.46 3.54 -16.09
C ASN A 16 12.67 2.55 -16.97
N LEU A 17 13.30 1.51 -17.51
CA LEU A 17 12.59 0.50 -18.29
C LEU A 17 11.65 -0.32 -17.43
N VAL A 18 12.09 -0.69 -16.22
CA VAL A 18 11.25 -1.35 -15.22
C VAL A 18 10.82 -0.32 -14.19
N PRO A 19 9.51 -0.08 -14.01
CA PRO A 19 9.04 0.83 -12.96
C PRO A 19 9.55 0.37 -11.58
N THR A 20 10.21 1.27 -10.88
CA THR A 20 10.62 1.04 -9.50
C THR A 20 9.91 2.02 -8.59
N PHE A 21 9.30 1.51 -7.51
CA PHE A 21 8.66 2.37 -6.54
C PHE A 21 9.63 2.72 -5.41
N SER A 22 9.60 3.98 -5.03
CA SER A 22 10.24 4.45 -3.80
C SER A 22 9.15 4.68 -2.76
N VAL A 23 9.12 3.84 -1.74
CA VAL A 23 8.18 3.97 -0.63
C VAL A 23 8.87 4.56 0.59
N ALA A 24 8.13 5.29 1.42
CA ALA A 24 8.63 5.75 2.70
C ALA A 24 8.99 4.55 3.59
N LEU A 25 10.20 4.56 4.14
CA LEU A 25 10.70 3.51 5.02
C LEU A 25 10.91 4.08 6.42
N ALA A 26 10.56 3.27 7.43
CA ALA A 26 10.89 3.59 8.80
C ALA A 26 12.40 3.73 8.99
N GLN A 27 12.80 4.71 9.77
CA GLN A 27 14.18 4.91 10.22
C GLN A 27 14.37 4.27 11.58
N GLU A 28 15.59 3.82 11.88
CA GLU A 28 15.92 3.34 13.21
C GLU A 28 15.87 4.50 14.23
N TYR A 29 15.15 4.29 15.34
CA TYR A 29 15.13 5.25 16.42
C TYR A 29 16.47 5.22 17.19
N LYS A 30 17.21 6.33 17.14
CA LYS A 30 18.55 6.45 17.78
C LYS A 30 18.52 7.16 19.14
N GLY A 31 17.39 7.16 19.81
CA GLY A 31 17.26 7.72 21.17
C GLY A 31 17.24 9.25 21.24
N LYS A 32 17.25 9.94 20.09
CA LYS A 32 17.18 11.42 20.01
C LYS A 32 15.94 11.80 19.23
N CYS A 33 14.93 12.24 19.91
CA CYS A 33 13.70 12.69 19.33
C CYS A 33 13.12 13.83 20.17
N ASP A 34 12.71 14.88 19.52
CA ASP A 34 11.99 15.96 20.16
C ASP A 34 10.52 15.57 20.16
N TRP A 35 10.02 15.08 21.28
CA TRP A 35 8.65 14.61 21.47
C TRP A 35 7.74 15.82 21.69
N ASP A 36 7.25 16.38 20.62
CA ASP A 36 6.22 17.42 20.64
C ASP A 36 4.87 16.85 20.09
N ASP A 37 3.88 17.71 19.93
CA ASP A 37 2.55 17.39 19.43
C ASP A 37 2.47 17.04 17.93
N ARG A 38 3.60 17.02 17.21
CA ARG A 38 3.69 16.67 15.78
C ARG A 38 3.92 15.19 15.52
N TRP A 39 3.93 14.35 16.54
CA TRP A 39 4.14 12.91 16.43
C TRP A 39 2.83 12.14 16.37
N TYR A 40 2.82 11.13 15.52
CA TYR A 40 1.73 10.18 15.40
C TYR A 40 2.25 8.80 15.76
N ALA A 41 1.47 8.05 16.53
CA ALA A 41 1.71 6.65 16.82
C ALA A 41 0.68 5.81 16.07
N SER A 42 1.12 4.74 15.44
CA SER A 42 0.26 3.73 14.83
C SER A 42 0.73 2.33 15.20
N ARG A 43 -0.19 1.37 15.13
CA ARG A 43 0.15 -0.03 15.32
C ARG A 43 1.03 -0.50 14.16
N LYS A 44 2.10 -1.23 14.46
CA LYS A 44 2.86 -1.95 13.44
C LYS A 44 2.05 -3.18 13.04
N LEU A 45 1.58 -3.19 11.82
CA LEU A 45 0.86 -4.32 11.26
C LEU A 45 1.83 -5.44 10.87
N ASP A 46 1.35 -6.67 10.92
CA ASP A 46 2.09 -7.87 10.49
C ASP A 46 1.46 -8.45 9.23
N GLY A 47 1.75 -7.84 8.11
CA GLY A 47 1.19 -8.16 6.80
C GLY A 47 2.18 -7.95 5.66
N VAL A 48 1.68 -7.66 4.48
CA VAL A 48 2.50 -7.39 3.28
C VAL A 48 2.17 -6.02 2.73
N ARG A 49 3.20 -5.14 2.67
CA ARG A 49 3.06 -3.79 2.10
C ARG A 49 2.44 -3.85 0.72
N CYS A 50 1.41 -3.07 0.50
CA CYS A 50 0.73 -2.92 -0.77
C CYS A 50 0.52 -1.45 -1.11
N LEU A 51 0.78 -1.12 -2.36
CA LEU A 51 0.48 0.17 -2.97
C LEU A 51 -0.65 -0.03 -3.96
N ALA A 52 -1.79 0.61 -3.73
CA ALA A 52 -2.91 0.62 -4.68
C ALA A 52 -2.84 1.90 -5.50
N VAL A 53 -2.39 1.79 -6.74
CA VAL A 53 -2.26 2.92 -7.67
C VAL A 53 -3.52 3.02 -8.50
N VAL A 54 -4.24 4.12 -8.38
CA VAL A 54 -5.46 4.40 -9.16
C VAL A 54 -5.18 5.48 -10.18
N ASP A 55 -5.45 5.17 -11.43
CA ASP A 55 -5.27 6.10 -12.54
C ASP A 55 -6.48 7.05 -12.75
N GLU A 56 -6.42 7.87 -13.79
CA GLU A 56 -7.48 8.79 -14.19
C GLU A 56 -8.75 8.10 -14.69
N ASN A 57 -8.62 6.86 -15.17
CA ASN A 57 -9.73 6.04 -15.68
C ASN A 57 -10.36 5.17 -14.59
N ARG A 58 -9.99 5.38 -13.33
CA ARG A 58 -10.42 4.61 -12.17
C ARG A 58 -9.92 3.16 -12.16
N VAL A 59 -8.88 2.85 -12.94
CA VAL A 59 -8.27 1.52 -12.94
C VAL A 59 -7.27 1.44 -11.80
N CYS A 60 -7.47 0.47 -10.90
CA CYS A 60 -6.57 0.21 -9.78
C CYS A 60 -5.59 -0.90 -10.14
N THR A 61 -4.32 -0.69 -9.89
CA THR A 61 -3.27 -1.72 -9.95
C THR A 61 -2.58 -1.82 -8.59
N LEU A 62 -2.43 -3.03 -8.10
CA LEU A 62 -1.85 -3.30 -6.78
C LEU A 62 -0.40 -3.76 -6.92
N TYR A 63 0.49 -3.14 -6.16
CA TYR A 63 1.92 -3.43 -6.21
C TYR A 63 2.48 -3.74 -4.83
N SER A 64 3.44 -4.65 -4.79
CA SER A 64 4.28 -4.85 -3.61
C SER A 64 5.24 -3.67 -3.42
N ARG A 65 5.87 -3.57 -2.25
CA ARG A 65 6.94 -2.61 -1.95
C ARG A 65 8.05 -2.54 -3.01
N MET A 66 8.29 -3.64 -3.73
CA MET A 66 9.34 -3.75 -4.75
C MET A 66 8.81 -3.50 -6.17
N GLY A 67 7.58 -3.04 -6.32
CA GLY A 67 6.98 -2.76 -7.63
C GLY A 67 6.46 -4.01 -8.37
N LYS A 68 6.46 -5.18 -7.72
CA LYS A 68 5.85 -6.37 -8.30
C LYS A 68 4.34 -6.29 -8.18
N GLU A 69 3.63 -6.49 -9.28
CA GLU A 69 2.17 -6.54 -9.29
C GLU A 69 1.63 -7.71 -8.44
N LEU A 70 0.58 -7.43 -7.66
CA LEU A 70 -0.13 -8.38 -6.81
C LEU A 70 -1.47 -8.72 -7.48
N THR A 71 -1.53 -9.87 -8.13
CA THR A 71 -2.68 -10.29 -8.97
C THR A 71 -3.71 -11.13 -8.23
N THR A 72 -3.46 -11.46 -6.95
CA THR A 72 -4.32 -12.33 -6.14
C THR A 72 -5.32 -11.57 -5.27
N LEU A 73 -5.48 -10.25 -5.47
CA LEU A 73 -6.18 -9.33 -4.58
C LEU A 73 -7.36 -8.60 -5.27
N ASN A 74 -8.12 -9.30 -6.12
CA ASN A 74 -9.22 -8.68 -6.87
C ASN A 74 -10.24 -7.99 -5.97
N ARG A 75 -10.58 -8.54 -4.80
CA ARG A 75 -11.49 -7.90 -3.84
C ARG A 75 -10.99 -6.54 -3.34
N VAL A 76 -9.68 -6.42 -3.09
CA VAL A 76 -9.08 -5.14 -2.69
C VAL A 76 -9.13 -4.16 -3.86
N LYS A 77 -8.76 -4.61 -5.06
CA LYS A 77 -8.83 -3.81 -6.28
C LYS A 77 -10.22 -3.23 -6.50
N GLU A 78 -11.25 -4.08 -6.52
CA GLU A 78 -12.64 -3.67 -6.67
C GLU A 78 -13.11 -2.74 -5.57
N ALA A 79 -12.71 -3.00 -4.33
CA ALA A 79 -13.07 -2.16 -3.19
C ALA A 79 -12.46 -0.75 -3.29
N ILE A 80 -11.21 -0.62 -3.78
CA ILE A 80 -10.56 0.66 -4.04
C ILE A 80 -11.24 1.38 -5.22
N GLU A 81 -11.48 0.70 -6.34
CA GLU A 81 -12.19 1.27 -7.50
C GLU A 81 -13.58 1.80 -7.13
N ASN A 82 -14.29 1.10 -6.24
CA ASN A 82 -15.59 1.48 -5.72
C ASN A 82 -15.56 2.70 -4.77
N THR A 83 -14.40 3.16 -4.31
CA THR A 83 -14.31 4.43 -3.57
C THR A 83 -14.60 5.62 -4.47
N GLY A 84 -14.36 5.49 -5.78
CA GLY A 84 -14.46 6.56 -6.76
C GLY A 84 -13.29 7.54 -6.75
N ILE A 85 -12.28 7.34 -5.90
CA ILE A 85 -11.09 8.17 -5.81
C ILE A 85 -10.17 7.82 -6.98
N ILE A 86 -9.72 8.81 -7.74
CA ILE A 86 -8.85 8.66 -8.90
C ILE A 86 -7.54 9.44 -8.71
N ASN A 87 -6.53 9.14 -9.52
CA ASN A 87 -5.23 9.82 -9.50
C ASN A 87 -4.55 9.84 -8.12
N HIS A 88 -4.73 8.76 -7.34
CA HIS A 88 -4.12 8.61 -6.03
C HIS A 88 -3.46 7.25 -5.86
N VAL A 89 -2.50 7.22 -4.96
CA VAL A 89 -1.86 6.01 -4.47
C VAL A 89 -2.21 5.85 -3.01
N PHE A 90 -2.85 4.73 -2.68
CA PHE A 90 -3.09 4.31 -1.30
C PHE A 90 -1.93 3.43 -0.87
N ASP A 91 -1.35 3.75 0.26
CA ASP A 91 -0.25 3.01 0.85
C ASP A 91 -0.74 2.31 2.12
N GLY A 92 -0.50 1.02 2.21
CA GLY A 92 -1.06 0.22 3.30
C GLY A 92 -0.44 -1.17 3.41
N GLU A 93 -1.05 -1.99 4.23
CA GLU A 93 -0.64 -3.37 4.51
C GLU A 93 -1.80 -4.31 4.17
N ILE A 94 -1.53 -5.37 3.41
CA ILE A 94 -2.47 -6.48 3.24
C ILE A 94 -2.31 -7.43 4.41
N CYS A 95 -3.40 -7.63 5.15
CA CYS A 95 -3.49 -8.55 6.26
C CYS A 95 -4.54 -9.63 5.98
N LEU A 96 -4.32 -10.83 6.49
CA LEU A 96 -5.36 -11.80 6.77
C LEU A 96 -5.61 -11.78 8.28
N LEU A 97 -6.87 -11.65 8.66
CA LEU A 97 -7.25 -11.60 10.08
C LEU A 97 -7.88 -12.93 10.48
N ASP A 98 -7.48 -13.46 11.63
CA ASP A 98 -8.12 -14.61 12.25
C ASP A 98 -9.48 -14.21 12.88
N GLU A 99 -10.19 -15.17 13.46
CA GLU A 99 -11.49 -14.97 14.13
C GLU A 99 -11.42 -13.98 15.31
N ASN A 100 -10.23 -13.78 15.88
CA ASN A 100 -9.97 -12.84 16.97
C ASN A 100 -9.45 -11.48 16.47
N GLY A 101 -9.28 -11.30 15.15
CA GLY A 101 -8.77 -10.08 14.53
C GLY A 101 -7.24 -9.93 14.58
N ASN A 102 -6.49 -11.02 14.86
CA ASN A 102 -5.03 -11.00 14.79
C ASN A 102 -4.55 -11.23 13.36
N GLU A 103 -3.41 -10.64 13.01
CA GLU A 103 -2.81 -10.80 11.69
C GLU A 103 -2.11 -12.16 11.55
N ASP A 104 -2.38 -12.85 10.43
CA ASP A 104 -1.69 -14.07 10.01
C ASP A 104 -0.71 -13.76 8.87
N PHE A 105 0.52 -13.37 9.23
CA PHE A 105 1.59 -13.08 8.25
C PHE A 105 1.93 -14.29 7.37
N GLN A 106 2.00 -15.47 7.96
CA GLN A 106 2.36 -16.68 7.20
C GLN A 106 1.26 -17.04 6.20
N GLY A 107 0.00 -16.88 6.60
CA GLY A 107 -1.16 -17.06 5.73
C GLY A 107 -1.15 -16.10 4.56
N VAL A 108 -0.99 -14.79 4.80
CA VAL A 108 -0.97 -13.81 3.69
C VAL A 108 0.18 -14.05 2.73
N MET A 109 1.38 -14.39 3.22
CA MET A 109 2.52 -14.71 2.37
C MET A 109 2.32 -15.97 1.54
N LYS A 110 1.66 -16.99 2.08
CA LYS A 110 1.31 -18.22 1.37
C LYS A 110 0.30 -17.93 0.25
N GLU A 111 -0.78 -17.22 0.57
CA GLU A 111 -1.85 -16.92 -0.38
C GLU A 111 -1.37 -16.00 -1.53
N LEU A 112 -0.55 -14.97 -1.26
CA LEU A 112 0.00 -14.09 -2.28
C LEU A 112 0.95 -14.80 -3.28
N ARG A 113 1.54 -15.93 -2.90
CA ARG A 113 2.46 -16.70 -3.76
C ARG A 113 1.75 -17.72 -4.65
N ARG A 114 0.49 -18.03 -4.38
CA ARG A 114 -0.27 -19.00 -5.19
C ARG A 114 -0.56 -18.42 -6.56
N LYS A 115 -0.39 -19.23 -7.59
CA LYS A 115 -0.77 -18.90 -8.96
C LYS A 115 -2.25 -19.24 -9.18
N ASP A 116 -2.89 -18.52 -10.09
CA ASP A 116 -4.28 -18.79 -10.52
C ASP A 116 -5.27 -18.87 -9.34
N HIS A 117 -5.09 -17.96 -8.37
CA HIS A 117 -5.83 -17.93 -7.12
C HIS A 117 -6.24 -16.49 -6.77
N GLN A 118 -7.34 -16.34 -6.06
CA GLN A 118 -7.78 -15.09 -5.47
C GLN A 118 -7.98 -15.26 -3.97
N ILE A 119 -7.46 -14.33 -3.20
CA ILE A 119 -7.60 -14.34 -1.74
C ILE A 119 -9.05 -13.95 -1.41
N GLU A 120 -9.73 -14.78 -0.61
CA GLU A 120 -11.15 -14.59 -0.31
C GLU A 120 -11.41 -13.41 0.64
N ASN A 121 -10.63 -13.28 1.71
CA ASN A 121 -10.87 -12.31 2.78
C ASN A 121 -9.62 -11.44 3.07
N PRO A 122 -9.04 -10.76 2.08
CA PRO A 122 -7.93 -9.85 2.33
C PRO A 122 -8.46 -8.57 2.96
N THR A 123 -7.78 -8.07 3.98
CA THR A 123 -8.01 -6.73 4.53
C THR A 123 -6.85 -5.82 4.13
N PHE A 124 -7.15 -4.72 3.46
CA PHE A 124 -6.17 -3.68 3.14
C PHE A 124 -6.26 -2.57 4.19
N MET A 125 -5.26 -2.51 5.05
CA MET A 125 -5.12 -1.54 6.13
C MET A 125 -4.35 -0.33 5.61
N ILE A 126 -5.07 0.73 5.24
CA ILE A 126 -4.52 1.93 4.61
C ILE A 126 -4.01 2.88 5.69
N PHE A 127 -2.78 3.34 5.57
CA PHE A 127 -2.16 4.26 6.51
C PHE A 127 -1.61 5.53 5.86
N ASP A 128 -1.65 5.66 4.52
CA ASP A 128 -1.33 6.90 3.81
C ASP A 128 -2.05 6.96 2.46
N MET A 129 -2.22 8.18 1.94
CA MET A 129 -2.76 8.42 0.61
C MET A 129 -2.04 9.62 0.00
N ILE A 130 -1.52 9.45 -1.21
CA ILE A 130 -0.70 10.46 -1.89
C ILE A 130 -1.24 10.65 -3.30
N HIS A 131 -1.27 11.89 -3.79
CA HIS A 131 -1.62 12.14 -5.19
C HIS A 131 -0.61 11.48 -6.12
N LYS A 132 -1.11 10.82 -7.18
CA LYS A 132 -0.26 10.02 -8.08
C LYS A 132 0.91 10.80 -8.68
N THR A 133 0.71 12.06 -9.06
CA THR A 133 1.79 12.88 -9.62
C THR A 133 2.89 13.20 -8.61
N GLU A 134 2.57 13.28 -7.32
CA GLU A 134 3.57 13.45 -6.25
C GLU A 134 4.30 12.14 -5.96
N PHE A 135 3.56 11.03 -5.96
CA PHE A 135 4.14 9.70 -5.84
C PHE A 135 5.16 9.43 -6.95
N ASP A 136 4.81 9.74 -8.21
CA ASP A 136 5.69 9.57 -9.37
C ASP A 136 6.96 10.44 -9.27
N LYS A 137 6.87 11.60 -8.60
CA LYS A 137 8.03 12.48 -8.31
C LYS A 137 8.84 12.00 -7.09
N GLY A 138 8.35 11.02 -6.34
CA GLY A 138 8.96 10.53 -5.11
C GLY A 138 8.93 11.53 -3.94
N LYS A 139 8.05 12.53 -3.99
CA LYS A 139 7.95 13.58 -2.98
C LYS A 139 6.54 14.15 -2.92
N SER A 140 5.95 14.19 -1.72
CA SER A 140 4.72 14.94 -1.43
C SER A 140 5.04 16.31 -0.82
N THR A 141 4.23 17.30 -1.15
CA THR A 141 4.22 18.63 -0.52
C THR A 141 3.35 18.65 0.73
N ASP A 142 2.36 17.76 0.80
CA ASP A 142 1.46 17.66 1.94
C ASP A 142 2.14 16.93 3.10
N ILE A 143 1.98 17.46 4.30
CA ILE A 143 2.43 16.80 5.53
C ILE A 143 1.52 15.61 5.87
N LEU A 144 2.02 14.69 6.68
CA LEU A 144 1.28 13.46 7.02
C LEU A 144 -0.12 13.73 7.59
N SER A 145 -0.27 14.72 8.46
CA SER A 145 -1.57 15.07 9.06
C SER A 145 -2.61 15.49 8.02
N GLU A 146 -2.21 16.21 6.99
CA GLU A 146 -3.11 16.64 5.89
C GLU A 146 -3.53 15.45 5.05
N ARG A 147 -2.59 14.57 4.70
CA ARG A 147 -2.89 13.35 3.94
C ARG A 147 -3.81 12.40 4.71
N LEU A 148 -3.59 12.23 6.02
CA LEU A 148 -4.47 11.43 6.87
C LEU A 148 -5.86 12.06 7.03
N HIS A 149 -5.94 13.39 7.14
CA HIS A 149 -7.21 14.10 7.17
C HIS A 149 -8.00 13.89 5.87
N THR A 150 -7.34 14.04 4.73
CA THR A 150 -7.94 13.82 3.40
C THR A 150 -8.40 12.36 3.25
N LEU A 151 -7.58 11.39 3.62
CA LEU A 151 -7.91 9.97 3.59
C LEU A 151 -9.19 9.68 4.40
N ARG A 152 -9.26 10.15 5.64
CA ARG A 152 -10.42 9.96 6.53
C ARG A 152 -11.68 10.66 6.00
N THR A 153 -11.53 11.86 5.45
CA THR A 153 -12.62 12.63 4.89
C THR A 153 -13.23 11.95 3.67
N TRP A 154 -12.40 11.44 2.78
CA TRP A 154 -12.86 10.85 1.52
C TRP A 154 -13.40 9.43 1.68
N LEU A 155 -12.75 8.61 2.48
CA LEU A 155 -13.27 7.27 2.77
C LEU A 155 -14.46 7.32 3.72
N GLY A 156 -14.42 8.21 4.72
CA GLY A 156 -15.46 8.36 5.74
C GLY A 156 -15.47 7.23 6.78
N PRO A 157 -16.26 7.39 7.87
CA PRO A 157 -16.26 6.46 9.01
C PRO A 157 -16.59 5.01 8.67
N ARG A 158 -17.32 4.78 7.59
CA ARG A 158 -17.69 3.43 7.14
C ARG A 158 -16.48 2.51 6.85
N TYR A 159 -15.31 3.08 6.60
CA TYR A 159 -14.10 2.32 6.29
C TYR A 159 -13.20 2.06 7.51
N GLU A 160 -13.58 2.50 8.70
CA GLU A 160 -12.88 2.13 9.95
C GLU A 160 -13.02 0.64 10.30
N THR A 161 -14.17 0.05 9.94
CA THR A 161 -14.54 -1.31 10.36
C THR A 161 -14.90 -2.25 9.20
N LYS A 162 -14.77 -1.81 7.94
CA LYS A 162 -15.06 -2.69 6.81
C LYS A 162 -14.09 -3.85 6.73
N GLU A 163 -14.56 -4.99 6.20
CA GLU A 163 -13.74 -6.21 6.10
C GLU A 163 -12.56 -6.03 5.13
N THR A 164 -12.81 -5.48 3.94
CA THR A 164 -11.79 -5.43 2.87
C THR A 164 -10.91 -4.18 2.89
N LEU A 165 -11.46 -3.01 3.24
CA LEU A 165 -10.69 -1.77 3.36
C LEU A 165 -10.87 -1.17 4.74
N ARG A 166 -9.75 -0.83 5.38
CA ARG A 166 -9.72 -0.07 6.64
C ARG A 166 -8.64 0.99 6.55
N TYR A 167 -8.84 2.11 7.23
CA TYR A 167 -7.75 3.06 7.47
C TYR A 167 -7.35 3.09 8.94
N LEU A 168 -6.11 3.45 9.22
CA LEU A 168 -5.55 3.57 10.57
C LEU A 168 -5.66 4.99 11.11
#